data_efa8deb5bfe9523efc3f5d14786a8ef0
#
_entry.id   efa8deb5bfe9523efc3f5d14786a8ef0
#
_cell.length_a   1.000
_cell.length_b   1.000
_cell.length_c   1.000
_cell.angle_alpha   90.00
_cell.angle_beta   90.00
_cell.angle_gamma   90.00
#
_symmetry.space_group_name_H-M   'P 1'
#
loop_
_entity.id
_entity.type
_entity.pdbx_description
1 polymer ?
#
loop_
_entity_poly.entity_id
_entity_poly.type
_entity_poly.pdbx_seq_one_letter_code
_entity_poly.pdbx_strand_id
1 'polypeptide(L)'
;MKQIFIIGLALFLFSCNNEHINTKLSGQVFGTSYSVIYDSDINFEKQFDSLFYVINKSMSTYIENSDISKINRNEAVEVDEHFANVFNTSKTIYDV
;
A
#
# COMPACT_ATOMS: atom_id res chain seq x y z
N MET A 1 36.79 -41.98 -12.03
CA MET A 1 35.31 -42.01 -12.04
C MET A 1 34.69 -41.40 -10.77
N LYS A 2 35.22 -41.69 -9.58
CA LYS A 2 34.66 -41.09 -8.34
C LYS A 2 34.86 -39.57 -8.22
N GLN A 3 35.91 -39.00 -8.82
CA GLN A 3 36.19 -37.54 -8.79
C GLN A 3 35.25 -36.74 -9.66
N ILE A 4 34.72 -37.26 -10.76
CA ILE A 4 33.77 -36.58 -11.63
C ILE A 4 32.39 -36.46 -10.96
N PHE A 5 32.04 -37.43 -10.12
CA PHE A 5 30.78 -37.46 -9.40
C PHE A 5 30.74 -36.39 -8.28
N ILE A 6 31.88 -36.15 -7.63
CA ILE A 6 32.02 -35.11 -6.57
C ILE A 6 31.98 -33.71 -7.16
N ILE A 7 32.57 -33.48 -8.34
CA ILE A 7 32.53 -32.18 -9.03
C ILE A 7 31.10 -31.88 -9.52
N GLY A 8 30.36 -32.86 -10.00
CA GLY A 8 28.94 -32.70 -10.39
C GLY A 8 28.04 -32.33 -9.20
N LEU A 9 28.28 -32.94 -8.04
CA LEU A 9 27.52 -32.65 -6.82
C LEU A 9 27.82 -31.24 -6.26
N ALA A 10 29.08 -30.79 -6.37
CA ALA A 10 29.45 -29.43 -5.93
C ALA A 10 28.82 -28.35 -6.79
N LEU A 11 28.58 -28.58 -8.08
CA LEU A 11 27.91 -27.63 -8.98
C LEU A 11 26.42 -27.47 -8.67
N PHE A 12 25.79 -28.47 -8.06
CA PHE A 12 24.39 -28.41 -7.64
C PHE A 12 24.17 -27.52 -6.42
N LEU A 13 25.21 -27.24 -5.64
CA LEU A 13 25.09 -26.42 -4.42
C LEU A 13 25.11 -24.90 -4.68
N PHE A 14 25.44 -24.47 -5.89
CA PHE A 14 25.48 -23.04 -6.26
C PHE A 14 24.20 -22.52 -6.92
N SER A 15 23.17 -23.33 -7.09
CA SER A 15 22.00 -22.95 -7.90
C SER A 15 20.83 -22.38 -7.09
N CYS A 16 20.99 -22.07 -5.80
CA CYS A 16 19.89 -21.61 -4.92
C CYS A 16 20.19 -20.27 -4.25
N ASN A 17 20.60 -19.24 -5.00
CA ASN A 17 20.75 -17.88 -4.47
C ASN A 17 19.88 -16.88 -5.25
N ASN A 18 18.57 -17.08 -5.23
CA ASN A 18 17.62 -16.03 -5.52
C ASN A 18 17.23 -15.40 -4.19
N GLU A 19 18.03 -14.45 -3.70
CA GLU A 19 17.63 -13.59 -2.60
C GLU A 19 16.55 -12.64 -3.11
N HIS A 20 15.30 -12.93 -2.76
CA HIS A 20 14.23 -11.95 -2.89
C HIS A 20 14.44 -10.87 -1.83
N ILE A 21 14.72 -9.65 -2.28
CA ILE A 21 14.79 -8.48 -1.40
C ILE A 21 13.37 -7.98 -1.21
N ASN A 22 12.84 -8.14 -0.01
CA ASN A 22 11.54 -7.61 0.37
C ASN A 22 11.72 -6.45 1.33
N THR A 23 10.93 -5.41 1.14
CA THR A 23 10.80 -4.31 2.09
C THR A 23 9.44 -4.40 2.78
N LYS A 24 9.46 -4.22 4.09
CA LYS A 24 8.26 -4.16 4.91
C LYS A 24 8.14 -2.78 5.54
N LEU A 25 7.03 -2.12 5.29
CA LEU A 25 6.64 -0.89 5.96
C LEU A 25 5.44 -1.16 6.85
N SER A 26 5.42 -0.53 8.03
CA SER A 26 4.30 -0.64 8.95
C SER A 26 4.13 0.65 9.72
N GLY A 27 2.91 0.92 10.15
CA GLY A 27 2.57 2.13 10.89
C GLY A 27 1.08 2.20 11.18
N GLN A 28 0.60 3.40 11.46
CA GLN A 28 -0.80 3.66 11.71
C GLN A 28 -1.37 4.61 10.67
N VAL A 29 -2.55 4.30 10.18
CA VAL A 29 -3.29 5.13 9.21
C VAL A 29 -4.79 4.84 9.30
N PHE A 30 -5.62 5.80 9.01
CA PHE A 30 -7.10 5.65 8.99
C PHE A 30 -7.70 5.09 10.30
N GLY A 31 -7.10 5.42 11.44
CA GLY A 31 -7.56 4.93 12.75
C GLY A 31 -7.21 3.47 13.04
N THR A 32 -6.34 2.85 12.24
CA THR A 32 -5.89 1.47 12.41
C THR A 32 -4.41 1.35 12.08
N SER A 33 -3.89 0.13 12.11
CA SER A 33 -2.51 -0.16 11.69
C SER A 33 -2.48 -0.71 10.27
N TYR A 34 -1.34 -0.49 9.61
CA TYR A 34 -1.07 -1.07 8.29
C TYR A 34 0.25 -1.82 8.26
N SER A 35 0.37 -2.75 7.34
CA SER A 35 1.60 -3.44 7.01
C SER A 35 1.64 -3.67 5.50
N VAL A 36 2.72 -3.24 4.87
CA VAL A 36 2.94 -3.40 3.43
C VAL A 36 4.25 -4.13 3.23
N ILE A 37 4.22 -5.20 2.44
CA ILE A 37 5.39 -5.97 2.04
C ILE A 37 5.43 -5.94 0.52
N TYR A 38 6.57 -5.55 -0.04
CA TYR A 38 6.74 -5.50 -1.48
C TYR A 38 8.13 -5.98 -1.90
N ASP A 39 8.22 -6.46 -3.14
CA ASP A 39 9.42 -7.06 -3.72
C ASP A 39 10.31 -5.97 -4.34
N SER A 40 11.00 -5.23 -3.49
CA SER A 40 11.97 -4.20 -3.86
C SER A 40 12.80 -3.80 -2.65
N ASP A 41 14.02 -3.32 -2.86
CA ASP A 41 14.88 -2.72 -1.84
C ASP A 41 14.65 -1.21 -1.67
N ILE A 42 13.81 -0.62 -2.50
CA ILE A 42 13.51 0.82 -2.46
C ILE A 42 12.57 1.11 -1.31
N ASN A 43 12.91 2.13 -0.51
CA ASN A 43 12.05 2.59 0.57
C ASN A 43 11.03 3.62 0.05
N PHE A 44 9.78 3.21 -0.06
CA PHE A 44 8.66 4.05 -0.49
C PHE A 44 7.87 4.68 0.68
N GLU A 45 8.42 4.70 1.89
CA GLU A 45 7.71 5.21 3.08
C GLU A 45 7.16 6.62 2.87
N LYS A 46 7.97 7.53 2.30
CA LYS A 46 7.54 8.91 2.03
C LYS A 46 6.39 8.99 1.03
N GLN A 47 6.40 8.14 0.02
CA GLN A 47 5.35 8.07 -0.98
C GLN A 47 4.04 7.54 -0.38
N PHE A 48 4.12 6.51 0.47
CA PHE A 48 2.97 6.03 1.22
C PHE A 48 2.41 7.09 2.16
N ASP A 49 3.26 7.77 2.91
CA ASP A 49 2.84 8.85 3.82
C ASP A 49 2.15 9.98 3.08
N SER A 50 2.67 10.38 1.93
CA SER A 50 2.06 11.41 1.07
C SER A 50 0.69 10.98 0.57
N LEU A 51 0.56 9.73 0.13
CA LEU A 51 -0.72 9.17 -0.32
C LEU A 51 -1.74 9.10 0.83
N PHE A 52 -1.31 8.61 1.99
CA PHE A 52 -2.17 8.54 3.18
C PHE A 52 -2.65 9.92 3.62
N TYR A 53 -1.77 10.93 3.55
CA TYR A 53 -2.14 12.31 3.86
C TYR A 53 -3.26 12.82 2.93
N VAL A 54 -3.12 12.62 1.63
CA VAL A 54 -4.12 13.05 0.63
C VAL A 54 -5.46 12.35 0.84
N ILE A 55 -5.43 11.04 1.06
CA ILE A 55 -6.66 10.25 1.30
C ILE A 55 -7.31 10.64 2.63
N ASN A 56 -6.54 10.85 3.68
CA ASN A 56 -7.04 11.30 4.98
C ASN A 56 -7.74 12.65 4.90
N LYS A 57 -7.12 13.61 4.21
CA LYS A 57 -7.68 14.94 4.01
C LYS A 57 -9.02 14.89 3.29
N SER A 58 -9.15 13.98 2.36
CA SER A 58 -10.36 13.83 1.54
C SER A 58 -11.46 13.04 2.26
N MET A 59 -11.14 11.87 2.80
CA MET A 59 -12.14 10.84 3.12
C MET A 59 -12.09 10.30 4.54
N SER A 60 -11.24 10.81 5.43
CA SER A 60 -11.20 10.29 6.80
C SER A 60 -12.27 10.91 7.68
N THR A 61 -13.16 10.08 8.21
CA THR A 61 -14.15 10.48 9.21
C THR A 61 -13.55 10.75 10.59
N TYR A 62 -12.30 10.34 10.82
CA TYR A 62 -11.57 10.59 12.06
C TYR A 62 -10.93 11.99 12.11
N ILE A 63 -10.81 12.66 10.96
CA ILE A 63 -10.25 14.02 10.86
C ILE A 63 -11.40 15.01 10.77
N GLU A 64 -11.46 15.94 11.74
CA GLU A 64 -12.55 16.91 11.87
C GLU A 64 -12.69 17.81 10.63
N ASN A 65 -11.57 18.20 10.02
CA ASN A 65 -11.53 19.11 8.88
C ASN A 65 -11.35 18.39 7.53
N SER A 66 -11.54 17.06 7.48
CA SER A 66 -11.56 16.35 6.20
C SER A 66 -12.79 16.76 5.37
N ASP A 67 -12.70 16.56 4.05
CA ASP A 67 -13.80 16.91 3.16
C ASP A 67 -15.06 16.13 3.49
N ILE A 68 -14.95 14.82 3.76
CA ILE A 68 -16.10 14.01 4.13
C ILE A 68 -16.72 14.45 5.46
N SER A 69 -15.92 14.87 6.43
CA SER A 69 -16.44 15.37 7.72
C SER A 69 -17.19 16.68 7.54
N LYS A 70 -16.73 17.56 6.68
CA LYS A 70 -17.43 18.81 6.32
C LYS A 70 -18.75 18.52 5.62
N ILE A 71 -18.77 17.59 4.68
CA ILE A 71 -20.00 17.15 4.00
C ILE A 71 -21.01 16.59 5.00
N ASN A 72 -20.55 15.79 5.94
CA ASN A 72 -21.41 15.22 6.99
C ASN A 72 -22.02 16.29 7.92
N ARG A 73 -21.40 17.46 8.00
CA ARG A 73 -21.94 18.63 8.70
C ARG A 73 -22.75 19.57 7.80
N ASN A 74 -23.04 19.17 6.57
CA ASN A 74 -23.75 19.98 5.55
C ASN A 74 -22.99 21.22 5.11
N GLU A 75 -21.66 21.22 5.23
CA GLU A 75 -20.82 22.30 4.71
C GLU A 75 -20.55 22.08 3.21
N ALA A 76 -20.50 23.18 2.45
CA ALA A 76 -20.13 23.12 1.04
C ALA A 76 -18.61 22.89 0.91
N VAL A 77 -18.23 21.90 0.09
CA VAL A 77 -16.82 21.53 -0.13
C VAL A 77 -16.63 21.19 -1.60
N GLU A 78 -15.49 21.60 -2.15
CA GLU A 78 -15.00 21.10 -3.42
C GLU A 78 -14.17 19.83 -3.16
N VAL A 79 -14.66 18.67 -3.65
CA VAL A 79 -14.02 17.39 -3.44
C VAL A 79 -12.93 17.13 -4.48
N ASP A 80 -11.89 16.39 -4.08
CA ASP A 80 -10.82 16.00 -4.98
C ASP A 80 -11.19 14.77 -5.86
N GLU A 81 -10.29 14.42 -6.75
CA GLU A 81 -10.47 13.29 -7.66
C GLU A 81 -10.61 11.96 -6.91
N HIS A 82 -9.87 11.76 -5.83
CA HIS A 82 -9.95 10.54 -5.01
C HIS A 82 -11.33 10.36 -4.41
N PHE A 83 -11.88 11.43 -3.85
CA PHE A 83 -13.25 11.43 -3.31
C PHE A 83 -14.28 11.10 -4.39
N ALA A 84 -14.19 11.77 -5.54
CA ALA A 84 -15.11 11.55 -6.66
C ALA A 84 -15.07 10.12 -7.17
N ASN A 85 -13.87 9.53 -7.30
CA ASN A 85 -13.70 8.14 -7.74
C ASN A 85 -14.31 7.14 -6.75
N VAL A 86 -14.07 7.31 -5.47
CA VAL A 86 -14.64 6.44 -4.42
C VAL A 86 -16.16 6.60 -4.36
N PHE A 87 -16.66 7.81 -4.41
CA PHE A 87 -18.11 8.09 -4.39
C PHE A 87 -18.80 7.46 -5.59
N ASN A 88 -18.30 7.67 -6.79
CA ASN A 88 -18.90 7.14 -8.01
C ASN A 88 -18.87 5.60 -8.05
N THR A 89 -17.78 4.98 -7.62
CA THR A 89 -17.68 3.52 -7.52
C THR A 89 -18.66 2.98 -6.48
N SER A 90 -18.74 3.61 -5.33
CA SER A 90 -19.66 3.22 -4.25
C SER A 90 -21.10 3.31 -4.70
N LYS A 91 -21.48 4.37 -5.41
CA LYS A 91 -22.80 4.56 -5.97
C LYS A 91 -23.16 3.47 -6.99
N THR A 92 -22.22 3.12 -7.88
CA THR A 92 -22.41 2.04 -8.86
C THR A 92 -22.68 0.71 -8.16
N ILE A 93 -21.97 0.40 -7.10
CA ILE A 93 -22.14 -0.83 -6.31
C ILE A 93 -23.51 -0.80 -5.59
N TYR A 94 -23.89 0.33 -5.03
CA TYR A 94 -25.15 0.51 -4.31
C TYR A 94 -26.37 0.33 -5.22
N ASP A 95 -26.30 0.78 -6.47
CA ASP A 95 -27.38 0.77 -7.45
C ASP A 95 -27.56 -0.60 -8.15
N VAL A 96 -26.76 -1.61 -7.79
CA VAL A 96 -26.84 -2.97 -8.36
C VAL A 96 -28.01 -3.79 -7.79
#